data_6e0caf51437999639f364ea95280ef87
#
_entry.id   6e0caf51437999639f364ea95280ef87
#
_cell.length_a   1.000
_cell.length_b   1.000
_cell.length_c   1.000
_cell.angle_alpha   90.00
_cell.angle_beta   90.00
_cell.angle_gamma   90.00
#
_symmetry.space_group_name_H-M   'P 1'
#
loop_
_entity.id
_entity.type
_entity.pdbx_description
1 polymer ?
#
loop_
_entity_poly.entity_id
_entity_poly.type
_entity_poly.pdbx_seq_one_letter_code
_entity_poly.pdbx_strand_id
1 'polypeptide(L)'
;MSTVRIGVLTSGGDAQGMNAAVRGVVRTALARGAQPYAILEGWQGACDGGDSIKRMEWSDVSSILAEGGTVIGTARSADFRTYEGRHRAAANLLEHGIDHLVVIGGDGSLSGTDEFRSEWGQHVRELADEGVISEQDALAHPDLIVVDRQRHGGHRHDDRR
;
A
#
# COMPACT_ATOMS: atom_id res chain seq x y z
N MET A 1 7.95 -5.37 -21.43
CA MET A 1 7.03 -5.49 -20.25
C MET A 1 7.54 -4.59 -19.15
N SER A 2 6.69 -3.73 -18.61
CA SER A 2 7.04 -2.91 -17.46
C SER A 2 7.16 -3.80 -16.21
N THR A 3 8.16 -3.52 -15.37
CA THR A 3 8.33 -4.22 -14.10
C THR A 3 7.20 -3.84 -13.15
N VAL A 4 6.51 -4.82 -12.59
CA VAL A 4 5.48 -4.59 -11.57
C VAL A 4 6.12 -3.94 -10.33
N ARG A 5 5.51 -2.88 -9.83
CA ARG A 5 5.97 -2.15 -8.65
C ARG A 5 4.95 -2.30 -7.52
N ILE A 6 5.43 -2.73 -6.37
CA ILE A 6 4.58 -3.11 -5.24
C ILE A 6 4.95 -2.25 -4.04
N GLY A 7 3.99 -1.49 -3.54
CA GLY A 7 4.12 -0.79 -2.27
C GLY A 7 3.77 -1.72 -1.11
N VAL A 8 4.55 -1.70 -0.04
CA VAL A 8 4.21 -2.36 1.23
C VAL A 8 4.16 -1.31 2.33
N LEU A 9 3.12 -1.35 3.11
CA LEU A 9 2.95 -0.50 4.28
C LEU A 9 2.42 -1.28 5.47
N THR A 10 2.78 -0.82 6.65
CA THR A 10 2.21 -1.24 7.91
C THR A 10 1.38 -0.12 8.49
N SER A 11 0.21 -0.42 9.02
CA SER A 11 -0.75 0.56 9.48
C SER A 11 -1.46 0.08 10.75
N GLY A 12 -1.86 1.02 11.59
CA GLY A 12 -2.47 0.74 12.90
C GLY A 12 -1.44 0.65 14.01
N GLY A 13 -1.71 -0.15 15.04
CA GLY A 13 -0.78 -0.36 16.14
C GLY A 13 0.42 -1.19 15.72
N ASP A 14 1.59 -0.85 16.26
CA ASP A 14 2.80 -1.64 16.09
C ASP A 14 2.60 -3.04 16.69
N ALA A 15 2.85 -4.08 15.92
CA ALA A 15 2.56 -5.45 16.30
C ALA A 15 3.69 -6.41 15.92
N GLN A 16 3.82 -7.45 16.73
CA GLN A 16 4.73 -8.57 16.44
C GLN A 16 4.38 -9.20 15.09
N GLY A 17 5.38 -9.55 14.31
CA GLY A 17 5.19 -10.18 12.99
C GLY A 17 5.07 -9.22 11.81
N MET A 18 4.94 -7.92 12.02
CA MET A 18 4.92 -6.94 10.93
C MET A 18 6.23 -6.95 10.14
N ASN A 19 7.38 -6.96 10.80
CA ASN A 19 8.69 -7.05 10.15
C ASN A 19 8.85 -8.34 9.35
N ALA A 20 8.42 -9.48 9.88
CA ALA A 20 8.46 -10.75 9.16
C ALA A 20 7.60 -10.72 7.90
N ALA A 21 6.42 -10.10 7.97
CA ALA A 21 5.54 -9.93 6.82
C ALA A 21 6.16 -8.98 5.76
N VAL A 22 6.70 -7.85 6.16
CA VAL A 22 7.42 -6.91 5.27
C VAL A 22 8.57 -7.61 4.57
N ARG A 23 9.38 -8.36 5.30
CA ARG A 23 10.49 -9.15 4.72
C ARG A 23 9.98 -10.17 3.71
N GLY A 24 8.92 -10.87 4.02
CA GLY A 24 8.29 -11.83 3.11
C GLY A 24 7.84 -11.18 1.80
N VAL A 25 7.18 -10.03 1.89
CA VAL A 25 6.73 -9.26 0.72
C VAL A 25 7.92 -8.81 -0.13
N VAL A 26 8.90 -8.15 0.46
CA VAL A 26 10.08 -7.62 -0.26
C VAL A 26 10.84 -8.72 -0.96
N ARG A 27 11.15 -9.80 -0.27
CA ARG A 27 11.93 -10.92 -0.83
C ARG A 27 11.17 -11.68 -1.91
N THR A 28 9.88 -11.90 -1.73
CA THR A 28 9.04 -12.57 -2.73
C THR A 28 8.88 -11.71 -3.98
N ALA A 29 8.68 -10.41 -3.82
CA ALA A 29 8.59 -9.48 -4.94
C ALA A 29 9.87 -9.51 -5.78
N LEU A 30 11.02 -9.33 -5.14
CA LEU A 30 12.33 -9.37 -5.83
C LEU A 30 12.59 -10.72 -6.50
N ALA A 31 12.30 -11.84 -5.83
CA ALA A 31 12.48 -13.17 -6.40
C ALA A 31 11.59 -13.41 -7.62
N ARG A 32 10.47 -12.69 -7.74
CA ARG A 32 9.55 -12.76 -8.88
C ARG A 32 9.77 -11.67 -9.93
N GLY A 33 10.82 -10.89 -9.81
CA GLY A 33 11.17 -9.82 -10.76
C GLY A 33 10.32 -8.55 -10.62
N ALA A 34 9.56 -8.43 -9.52
CA ALA A 34 8.87 -7.19 -9.18
C ALA A 34 9.77 -6.28 -8.34
N GLN A 35 9.48 -4.97 -8.35
CA GLN A 35 10.21 -3.98 -7.57
C GLN A 35 9.38 -3.57 -6.34
N PRO A 36 9.81 -3.94 -5.12
CA PRO A 36 9.13 -3.51 -3.90
C PRO A 36 9.55 -2.11 -3.46
N TYR A 37 8.60 -1.40 -2.88
CA TYR A 37 8.76 -0.10 -2.22
C TYR A 37 8.18 -0.18 -0.81
N ALA A 38 8.91 0.31 0.17
CA ALA A 38 8.36 0.56 1.49
C ALA A 38 7.69 1.94 1.54
N ILE A 39 6.48 1.98 2.05
CA ILE A 39 5.79 3.24 2.35
C ILE A 39 5.95 3.47 3.85
N LEU A 40 6.86 4.39 4.20
CA LEU A 40 7.24 4.66 5.58
C LEU A 40 6.10 5.33 6.35
N GLU A 41 5.94 5.00 7.62
CA GLU A 41 4.89 5.56 8.48
C GLU A 41 3.46 5.32 7.95
N GLY A 42 3.26 4.21 7.24
CA GLY A 42 1.96 3.78 6.76
C GLY A 42 1.30 4.76 5.80
N TRP A 43 0.01 5.02 5.98
CA TRP A 43 -0.75 5.92 5.10
C TRP A 43 -0.29 7.38 5.18
N GLN A 44 0.33 7.80 6.29
CA GLN A 44 0.91 9.14 6.35
C GLN A 44 2.03 9.29 5.33
N GLY A 45 2.92 8.32 5.22
CA GLY A 45 3.98 8.34 4.23
C GLY A 45 3.47 8.30 2.78
N ALA A 46 2.35 7.63 2.52
CA ALA A 46 1.70 7.69 1.21
C ALA A 46 1.21 9.12 0.89
N CYS A 47 0.64 9.82 1.88
CA CYS A 47 0.20 11.21 1.71
C CYS A 47 1.37 12.19 1.57
N ASP A 48 2.47 11.94 2.26
CA ASP A 48 3.67 12.79 2.27
C ASP A 48 4.49 12.61 0.98
N GLY A 49 4.59 11.40 0.48
CA GLY A 49 5.35 11.08 -0.74
C GLY A 49 6.86 11.26 -0.59
N GLY A 50 7.54 11.51 -1.69
CA GLY A 50 8.98 11.77 -1.70
C GLY A 50 9.78 10.65 -1.02
N ASP A 51 10.64 11.02 -0.06
CA ASP A 51 11.50 10.09 0.67
C ASP A 51 10.74 9.10 1.56
N SER A 52 9.44 9.32 1.79
CA SER A 52 8.58 8.39 2.50
C SER A 52 8.19 7.15 1.67
N ILE A 53 8.44 7.16 0.37
CA ILE A 53 8.25 6.01 -0.53
C ILE A 53 9.62 5.55 -1.01
N LYS A 54 10.13 4.51 -0.39
CA LYS A 54 11.52 4.07 -0.56
C LYS A 54 11.59 2.75 -1.31
N ARG A 55 12.34 2.73 -2.42
CA ARG A 55 12.70 1.48 -3.10
C ARG A 55 13.45 0.55 -2.16
N MET A 56 13.09 -0.74 -2.17
CA MET A 56 13.69 -1.76 -1.30
C MET A 56 14.52 -2.76 -2.07
N GLU A 57 15.64 -3.11 -1.47
CA GLU A 57 16.55 -4.13 -1.96
C GLU A 57 16.60 -5.33 -1.02
N TRP A 58 17.22 -6.41 -1.45
CA TRP A 58 17.30 -7.67 -0.69
C TRP A 58 17.94 -7.51 0.69
N SER A 59 18.98 -6.65 0.78
CA SER A 59 19.71 -6.38 2.01
C SER A 59 18.95 -5.58 3.04
N ASP A 60 18.00 -4.73 2.59
CA ASP A 60 17.25 -3.82 3.48
C ASP A 60 16.39 -4.57 4.52
N VAL A 61 16.06 -5.82 4.23
CA VAL A 61 15.22 -6.66 5.09
C VAL A 61 15.99 -7.86 5.67
N SER A 62 17.31 -7.86 5.61
CA SER A 62 18.13 -9.02 5.96
C SER A 62 18.05 -9.38 7.45
N SER A 63 18.07 -8.40 8.34
CA SER A 63 18.13 -8.59 9.80
C SER A 63 16.77 -8.52 10.51
N ILE A 64 15.70 -8.08 9.85
CA ILE A 64 14.46 -7.71 10.51
C ILE A 64 13.56 -8.88 10.92
N LEU A 65 13.85 -10.11 10.50
CA LEU A 65 12.98 -11.26 10.76
C LEU A 65 12.76 -11.52 12.26
N ALA A 66 13.81 -11.36 13.05
CA ALA A 66 13.79 -11.58 14.49
C ALA A 66 13.41 -10.32 15.29
N GLU A 67 13.26 -9.18 14.64
CA GLU A 67 12.88 -7.93 15.28
C GLU A 67 11.35 -7.84 15.37
N GLY A 68 10.82 -7.57 16.57
CA GLY A 68 9.41 -7.27 16.75
C GLY A 68 9.04 -5.90 16.20
N GLY A 69 7.75 -5.69 15.95
CA GLY A 69 7.26 -4.42 15.47
C GLY A 69 7.43 -4.18 13.97
N THR A 70 7.59 -2.94 13.56
CA THR A 70 7.74 -2.54 12.17
C THR A 70 8.88 -1.55 11.95
N VAL A 71 9.88 -1.93 11.15
CA VAL A 71 11.01 -1.05 10.79
C VAL A 71 10.62 0.05 9.81
N ILE A 72 9.54 -0.16 9.04
CA ILE A 72 9.02 0.86 8.11
C ILE A 72 8.04 1.82 8.79
N GLY A 73 7.73 1.57 10.06
CA GLY A 73 6.92 2.46 10.88
C GLY A 73 5.43 2.42 10.56
N THR A 74 4.67 2.98 11.48
CA THR A 74 3.23 3.19 11.36
C THR A 74 2.86 4.49 12.05
N ALA A 75 1.99 5.27 11.44
CA ALA A 75 1.44 6.50 12.01
C ALA A 75 -0.05 6.61 11.75
N ARG A 76 -0.75 7.28 12.65
CA ARG A 76 -2.12 7.70 12.39
C ARG A 76 -2.09 8.84 11.39
N SER A 77 -2.83 8.69 10.29
CA SER A 77 -2.94 9.74 9.27
C SER A 77 -4.32 10.39 9.34
N ALA A 78 -4.35 11.66 9.74
CA ALA A 78 -5.55 12.48 9.62
C ALA A 78 -5.81 12.83 8.15
N ASP A 79 -4.74 13.05 7.38
CA ASP A 79 -4.79 13.40 5.96
C ASP A 79 -5.47 12.30 5.15
N PHE A 80 -5.09 11.05 5.35
CA PHE A 80 -5.66 9.91 4.60
C PHE A 80 -7.16 9.69 4.85
N ARG A 81 -7.71 10.28 5.90
CA ARG A 81 -9.17 10.24 6.17
C ARG A 81 -9.95 11.20 5.28
N THR A 82 -9.28 12.15 4.65
CA THR A 82 -9.89 13.10 3.71
C THR A 82 -9.71 12.62 2.27
N TYR A 83 -10.64 13.01 1.40
CA TYR A 83 -10.51 12.74 -0.03
C TYR A 83 -9.22 13.34 -0.61
N GLU A 84 -8.90 14.58 -0.24
CA GLU A 84 -7.71 15.31 -0.70
C GLU A 84 -6.43 14.60 -0.28
N GLY A 85 -6.38 14.06 0.93
CA GLY A 85 -5.22 13.28 1.40
C GLY A 85 -5.06 11.98 0.64
N ARG A 86 -6.15 11.27 0.35
CA ARG A 86 -6.14 10.07 -0.51
C ARG A 86 -5.77 10.42 -1.94
N HIS A 87 -6.21 11.56 -2.45
CA HIS A 87 -5.83 12.04 -3.77
C HIS A 87 -4.32 12.29 -3.88
N ARG A 88 -3.72 12.96 -2.87
CA ARG A 88 -2.26 13.11 -2.78
C ARG A 88 -1.54 11.76 -2.70
N ALA A 89 -2.06 10.83 -1.91
CA ALA A 89 -1.50 9.48 -1.81
C ALA A 89 -1.51 8.77 -3.17
N ALA A 90 -2.58 8.87 -3.93
CA ALA A 90 -2.66 8.32 -5.29
C ALA A 90 -1.62 8.96 -6.22
N ALA A 91 -1.47 10.28 -6.20
CA ALA A 91 -0.46 10.99 -6.98
C ALA A 91 0.96 10.51 -6.63
N ASN A 92 1.29 10.43 -5.35
CA ASN A 92 2.61 9.99 -4.88
C ASN A 92 2.92 8.53 -5.24
N LEU A 93 1.94 7.63 -5.15
CA LEU A 93 2.10 6.25 -5.58
C LEU A 93 2.34 6.13 -7.09
N LEU A 94 1.54 6.86 -7.87
CA LEU A 94 1.65 6.87 -9.34
C LEU A 94 2.95 7.50 -9.84
N GLU A 95 3.51 8.48 -9.12
CA GLU A 95 4.84 9.02 -9.40
C GLU A 95 5.92 7.93 -9.38
N HIS A 96 5.76 6.93 -8.52
CA HIS A 96 6.63 5.76 -8.45
C HIS A 96 6.15 4.59 -9.32
N GLY A 97 5.02 4.74 -10.03
CA GLY A 97 4.40 3.69 -10.83
C GLY A 97 3.87 2.52 -9.99
N ILE A 98 3.46 2.81 -8.75
CA ILE A 98 2.92 1.82 -7.81
C ILE A 98 1.39 1.78 -7.93
N ASP A 99 0.86 0.66 -8.36
CA ASP A 99 -0.56 0.33 -8.44
C ASP A 99 -0.89 -1.01 -7.76
N HIS A 100 0.09 -1.60 -7.09
CA HIS A 100 -0.05 -2.81 -6.29
C HIS A 100 0.36 -2.48 -4.85
N LEU A 101 -0.53 -2.75 -3.89
CA LEU A 101 -0.27 -2.54 -2.47
C LEU A 101 -0.43 -3.81 -1.66
N VAL A 102 0.47 -4.00 -0.71
CA VAL A 102 0.30 -4.93 0.40
C VAL A 102 0.15 -4.13 1.68
N VAL A 103 -1.03 -4.18 2.26
CA VAL A 103 -1.38 -3.46 3.49
C VAL A 103 -1.41 -4.42 4.66
N ILE A 104 -0.56 -4.18 5.64
CA ILE A 104 -0.45 -5.00 6.84
C ILE A 104 -0.95 -4.17 8.02
N GLY A 105 -2.10 -4.55 8.59
CA GLY A 105 -2.72 -3.78 9.67
C GLY A 105 -4.02 -4.38 10.17
N GLY A 106 -4.71 -3.65 11.02
CA GLY A 106 -6.00 -4.04 11.58
C GLY A 106 -7.20 -3.46 10.82
N ASP A 107 -8.41 -3.75 11.32
CA ASP A 107 -9.69 -3.45 10.67
C ASP A 107 -9.87 -1.99 10.22
N GLY A 108 -9.48 -1.03 11.07
CA GLY A 108 -9.59 0.39 10.72
C GLY A 108 -8.71 0.80 9.54
N SER A 109 -7.53 0.19 9.41
CA SER A 109 -6.62 0.42 8.29
C SER A 109 -7.16 -0.18 7.00
N LEU A 110 -7.80 -1.35 7.10
CA LEU A 110 -8.37 -2.05 5.94
C LEU A 110 -9.60 -1.33 5.41
N SER A 111 -10.44 -0.75 6.27
CA SER A 111 -11.58 0.08 5.85
C SER A 111 -11.13 1.29 5.03
N GLY A 112 -10.09 2.01 5.47
CA GLY A 112 -9.51 3.11 4.72
C GLY A 112 -8.90 2.66 3.38
N THR A 113 -8.34 1.47 3.35
CA THR A 113 -7.81 0.85 2.12
C THR A 113 -8.93 0.55 1.11
N ASP A 114 -10.05 0.01 1.57
CA ASP A 114 -11.20 -0.29 0.71
C ASP A 114 -11.81 0.99 0.12
N GLU A 115 -11.91 2.06 0.91
CA GLU A 115 -12.35 3.37 0.44
C GLU A 115 -11.38 3.90 -0.63
N PHE A 116 -10.10 3.93 -0.37
CA PHE A 116 -9.07 4.37 -1.31
C PHE A 116 -9.10 3.57 -2.61
N ARG A 117 -9.24 2.25 -2.53
CA ARG A 117 -9.34 1.39 -3.70
C ARG A 117 -10.59 1.70 -4.53
N SER A 118 -11.73 1.96 -3.88
CA SER A 118 -12.99 2.30 -4.58
C SER A 118 -12.91 3.64 -5.30
N GLU A 119 -12.12 4.58 -4.78
CA GLU A 119 -11.91 5.91 -5.35
C GLU A 119 -10.79 5.96 -6.40
N TRP A 120 -9.96 4.91 -6.51
CA TRP A 120 -8.74 4.93 -7.32
C TRP A 120 -8.96 5.40 -8.75
N GLY A 121 -9.94 4.83 -9.45
CA GLY A 121 -10.24 5.21 -10.83
C GLY A 121 -10.65 6.68 -10.98
N GLN A 122 -11.27 7.28 -9.95
CA GLN A 122 -11.57 8.71 -9.92
C GLN A 122 -10.31 9.53 -9.73
N HIS A 123 -9.45 9.17 -8.77
CA HIS A 123 -8.17 9.83 -8.55
C HIS A 123 -7.30 9.83 -9.82
N VAL A 124 -7.20 8.69 -10.50
CA VAL A 124 -6.43 8.56 -11.75
C VAL A 124 -6.95 9.52 -12.82
N ARG A 125 -8.27 9.61 -13.02
CA ARG A 125 -8.87 10.54 -14.00
C ARG A 125 -8.60 11.99 -13.63
N GLU A 126 -8.84 12.37 -12.38
CA GLU A 126 -8.62 13.74 -11.91
C GLU A 126 -7.16 14.14 -12.05
N LEU A 127 -6.21 13.27 -11.68
CA LEU A 127 -4.77 13.52 -11.82
C LEU A 127 -4.34 13.69 -13.29
N ALA A 128 -4.96 12.96 -14.21
CA ALA A 128 -4.71 13.14 -15.63
C ALA A 128 -5.30 14.47 -16.14
N ASP A 129 -6.51 14.82 -15.73
CA ASP A 129 -7.17 16.09 -16.07
C ASP A 129 -6.40 17.31 -15.52
N GLU A 130 -5.82 17.17 -14.34
CA GLU A 130 -4.96 18.19 -13.70
C GLU A 130 -3.55 18.26 -14.33
N GLY A 131 -3.19 17.31 -15.19
CA GLY A 131 -1.87 17.23 -15.81
C GLY A 131 -0.76 16.77 -14.86
N VAL A 132 -1.10 16.17 -13.72
CA VAL A 132 -0.15 15.61 -12.74
C VAL A 132 0.45 14.31 -13.25
N ILE A 133 -0.36 13.50 -13.93
CA ILE A 133 0.09 12.30 -14.65
C ILE A 133 -0.28 12.40 -16.12
N SER A 134 0.42 11.65 -16.97
CA SER A 134 0.09 11.58 -18.41
C SER A 134 -1.16 10.70 -18.62
N GLU A 135 -1.86 10.90 -19.75
CA GLU A 135 -2.94 10.00 -20.18
C GLU A 135 -2.45 8.55 -20.34
N GLN A 136 -1.20 8.38 -20.76
CA GLN A 136 -0.60 7.06 -20.89
C GLN A 136 -0.40 6.39 -19.54
N ASP A 137 0.02 7.13 -18.52
CA ASP A 137 0.13 6.60 -17.13
C ASP A 137 -1.25 6.27 -16.56
N ALA A 138 -2.25 7.09 -16.82
CA ALA A 138 -3.62 6.82 -16.42
C ALA A 138 -4.16 5.52 -17.02
N LEU A 139 -3.88 5.26 -18.30
CA LEU A 139 -4.24 4.02 -18.96
C LEU A 139 -3.43 2.80 -18.50
N ALA A 140 -2.19 3.03 -18.06
CA ALA A 140 -1.31 1.96 -17.55
C ALA A 140 -1.69 1.49 -16.14
N HIS A 141 -2.34 2.34 -15.35
CA HIS A 141 -2.67 2.10 -13.93
C HIS A 141 -4.17 2.29 -13.62
N PRO A 142 -5.08 1.62 -14.36
CA PRO A 142 -6.52 1.86 -14.24
C PRO A 142 -7.11 1.39 -12.91
N ASP A 143 -6.48 0.40 -12.29
CA ASP A 143 -6.94 -0.26 -11.07
C ASP A 143 -5.85 -0.30 -10.00
N LEU A 144 -6.24 -0.16 -8.74
CA LEU A 144 -5.38 -0.42 -7.60
C LEU A 144 -5.59 -1.86 -7.12
N ILE A 145 -4.56 -2.67 -7.21
CA ILE A 145 -4.56 -4.05 -6.71
C ILE A 145 -4.08 -4.06 -5.27
N VAL A 146 -4.93 -4.49 -4.35
CA VAL A 146 -4.60 -4.56 -2.93
C VAL A 146 -4.67 -5.99 -2.45
N VAL A 147 -3.61 -6.43 -1.79
CA VAL A 147 -3.60 -7.67 -1.00
C VAL A 147 -3.75 -7.28 0.46
N ASP A 148 -4.89 -7.63 1.03
CA ASP A 148 -5.17 -7.54 2.45
C ASP A 148 -5.47 -8.94 3.03
N ARG A 149 -5.26 -9.14 4.30
CA ARG A 149 -5.35 -10.46 4.93
C ARG A 149 -6.76 -10.84 5.40
N GLN A 150 -7.79 -10.05 5.18
CA GLN A 150 -9.12 -10.26 5.76
C GLN A 150 -10.23 -10.77 4.83
N ARG A 151 -9.94 -11.39 3.71
CA ARG A 151 -10.97 -12.11 2.96
C ARG A 151 -10.95 -13.61 3.19
N HIS A 152 -11.04 -14.04 4.47
CA HIS A 152 -11.42 -15.43 4.79
C HIS A 152 -12.32 -15.42 6.02
N GLY A 153 -13.61 -15.63 5.81
CA GLY A 153 -14.51 -15.93 6.90
C GLY A 153 -15.91 -15.34 6.84
N GLY A 154 -16.53 -15.29 5.69
CA GLY A 154 -17.99 -15.24 5.62
C GLY A 154 -18.55 -16.61 5.99
N HIS A 155 -18.47 -17.01 7.26
CA HIS A 155 -19.33 -18.08 7.77
C HIS A 155 -20.74 -17.48 7.88
N ARG A 156 -21.55 -17.78 6.87
CA ARG A 156 -23.00 -17.71 7.05
C ARG A 156 -23.36 -18.76 8.10
N HIS A 157 -23.65 -18.33 9.29
CA HIS A 157 -24.45 -19.15 10.19
C HIS A 157 -25.86 -19.18 9.56
N ASP A 158 -26.16 -20.30 8.94
CA ASP A 158 -27.53 -20.69 8.58
C ASP A 158 -28.18 -21.21 9.89
N ASP A 159 -28.82 -20.32 10.62
CA ASP A 159 -29.71 -20.69 11.72
C ASP A 159 -31.06 -21.05 11.11
N ARG A 160 -31.17 -22.29 10.68
CA ARG A 160 -32.49 -22.96 10.57
C ARG A 160 -32.63 -23.92 11.76
N ARG A 161 -33.37 -23.45 12.79
CA ARG A 161 -34.35 -24.30 13.52
C ARG A 161 -35.31 -23.42 14.27
#